data_13f0ede258b5ba0f7a0eac45587a8c72
#
_entry.id   13f0ede258b5ba0f7a0eac45587a8c72
#
_cell.length_a   1.000
_cell.length_b   1.000
_cell.length_c   1.000
_cell.angle_alpha   90.00
_cell.angle_beta   90.00
_cell.angle_gamma   90.00
#
_symmetry.space_group_name_H-M   'P 1'
#
loop_
_entity.id
_entity.type
_entity.pdbx_description
1 polymer ?
#
loop_
_entity_poly.entity_id
_entity_poly.type
_entity_poly.pdbx_seq_one_letter_code
_entity_poly.pdbx_strand_id
1 'polypeptide(L)'
;PADLFLSQVHLAALYFDSPLDNERLVVAFLDSIKDSAKEIYLLGDILDYWYEYRYVVPRGFTRFFGKIAELSDLGVKIYWFIGNHDIWIFDYLPSELGVTVVAGTIVKDISGKRFFLEHGDAGVKRNVSFRILRSVFRNKVCQKLYAAIHPRWTIPFALGWSRGSRAKDSFPQYLGEGKECLEEFAKHYD
;
A
#
# COMPACT_ATOMS: atom_id res chain seq x y z
N PRO A 1 12.32 -18.86 -11.12
CA PRO A 1 11.29 -17.89 -10.80
C PRO A 1 11.25 -17.63 -9.32
N ALA A 2 11.14 -16.35 -8.93
CA ALA A 2 11.16 -15.90 -7.53
C ALA A 2 9.85 -15.18 -7.19
N ASP A 3 9.41 -15.33 -5.94
CA ASP A 3 8.32 -14.55 -5.37
C ASP A 3 8.90 -13.38 -4.57
N LEU A 4 8.39 -12.17 -4.81
CA LEU A 4 8.92 -10.94 -4.26
C LEU A 4 7.90 -10.28 -3.34
N PHE A 5 8.38 -9.76 -2.20
CA PHE A 5 7.58 -9.03 -1.25
C PHE A 5 8.14 -7.63 -1.06
N LEU A 6 7.30 -6.62 -1.24
CA LEU A 6 7.59 -5.21 -1.02
C LEU A 6 6.55 -4.60 -0.09
N SER A 7 6.99 -3.79 0.86
CA SER A 7 6.12 -3.09 1.81
C SER A 7 6.71 -1.75 2.20
N GLN A 8 5.88 -0.80 2.62
CA GLN A 8 6.30 0.47 3.21
C GLN A 8 7.23 1.29 2.31
N VAL A 9 6.96 1.30 1.01
CA VAL A 9 7.79 2.02 0.02
C VAL A 9 7.53 3.52 0.10
N HIS A 10 6.29 3.91 0.37
CA HIS A 10 5.84 5.29 0.52
C HIS A 10 6.31 6.21 -0.61
N LEU A 11 6.09 5.79 -1.85
CA LEU A 11 6.43 6.60 -3.01
C LEU A 11 5.78 7.99 -2.94
N ALA A 12 6.53 9.01 -3.35
CA ALA A 12 6.19 10.42 -3.27
C ALA A 12 6.04 10.98 -1.84
N ALA A 13 6.50 10.26 -0.82
CA ALA A 13 6.54 10.80 0.52
C ALA A 13 7.41 12.08 0.59
N LEU A 14 6.85 13.11 1.20
CA LEU A 14 7.47 14.44 1.23
C LEU A 14 8.67 14.57 2.19
N TYR A 15 9.01 13.48 2.89
CA TYR A 15 10.22 13.43 3.74
C TYR A 15 11.46 12.93 2.99
N PHE A 16 11.32 12.46 1.76
CA PHE A 16 12.47 12.17 0.92
C PHE A 16 13.02 13.46 0.29
N ASP A 17 14.33 13.64 0.33
CA ASP A 17 14.99 14.77 -0.34
C ASP A 17 14.72 14.78 -1.84
N SER A 18 14.61 13.59 -2.43
CA SER A 18 14.26 13.42 -3.84
C SER A 18 13.25 12.26 -4.02
N PRO A 19 11.94 12.54 -4.00
CA PRO A 19 10.92 11.52 -4.24
C PRO A 19 11.06 10.81 -5.59
N LEU A 20 11.56 11.53 -6.61
CA LEU A 20 11.77 10.98 -7.94
C LEU A 20 12.93 9.98 -7.98
N ASP A 21 13.98 10.18 -7.20
CA ASP A 21 15.12 9.25 -7.15
C ASP A 21 14.73 7.97 -6.39
N ASN A 22 13.88 8.09 -5.37
CA ASN A 22 13.29 6.93 -4.72
C ASN A 22 12.42 6.10 -5.71
N GLU A 23 11.58 6.77 -6.50
CA GLU A 23 10.82 6.09 -7.56
C GLU A 23 11.74 5.37 -8.55
N ARG A 24 12.80 6.04 -9.01
CA ARG A 24 13.81 5.46 -9.94
C ARG A 24 14.51 4.25 -9.33
N LEU A 25 14.86 4.30 -8.05
CA LEU A 25 15.49 3.20 -7.34
C LEU A 25 14.58 1.96 -7.32
N VAL A 26 13.31 2.14 -6.96
CA VAL A 26 12.33 1.05 -6.94
C VAL A 26 12.11 0.49 -8.35
N VAL A 27 12.03 1.33 -9.36
CA VAL A 27 11.90 0.91 -10.76
C VAL A 27 13.12 0.11 -11.22
N ALA A 28 14.34 0.57 -10.92
CA ALA A 28 15.57 -0.14 -11.25
C ALA A 28 15.65 -1.51 -10.55
N PHE A 29 15.21 -1.58 -9.30
CA PHE A 29 15.11 -2.85 -8.58
C PHE A 29 14.11 -3.81 -9.26
N LEU A 30 12.91 -3.36 -9.58
CA LEU A 30 11.91 -4.17 -10.29
C LEU A 30 12.40 -4.61 -11.67
N ASP A 31 13.13 -3.74 -12.38
CA ASP A 31 13.73 -4.09 -13.67
C ASP A 31 14.79 -5.20 -13.54
N SER A 32 15.60 -5.14 -12.48
CA SER A 32 16.65 -6.16 -12.24
C SER A 32 16.13 -7.57 -12.00
N ILE A 33 14.86 -7.71 -11.61
CA ILE A 33 14.24 -9.00 -11.28
C ILE A 33 13.22 -9.47 -12.30
N LYS A 34 12.93 -8.67 -13.35
CA LYS A 34 11.83 -8.92 -14.29
C LYS A 34 11.85 -10.31 -14.92
N ASP A 35 13.03 -10.81 -15.28
CA ASP A 35 13.19 -12.12 -15.95
C ASP A 35 13.05 -13.30 -14.98
N SER A 36 13.12 -13.06 -13.68
CA SER A 36 13.05 -14.08 -12.63
C SER A 36 11.78 -14.02 -11.79
N ALA A 37 11.06 -12.89 -11.81
CA ALA A 37 9.86 -12.70 -11.01
C ALA A 37 8.72 -13.59 -11.50
N LYS A 38 8.10 -14.31 -10.57
CA LYS A 38 6.88 -15.09 -10.79
C LYS A 38 5.65 -14.37 -10.26
N GLU A 39 5.73 -13.96 -9.02
CA GLU A 39 4.68 -13.24 -8.33
C GLU A 39 5.28 -12.09 -7.51
N ILE A 40 4.61 -10.95 -7.47
CA ILE A 40 5.00 -9.78 -6.69
C ILE A 40 3.87 -9.44 -5.73
N TYR A 41 4.22 -9.31 -4.46
CA TYR A 41 3.32 -8.97 -3.38
C TYR A 41 3.68 -7.58 -2.83
N LEU A 42 2.87 -6.59 -3.17
CA LEU A 42 2.96 -5.23 -2.67
C LEU A 42 2.10 -5.14 -1.40
N LEU A 43 2.72 -5.25 -0.23
CA LEU A 43 2.03 -5.46 1.05
C LEU A 43 1.51 -4.15 1.71
N GLY A 44 1.03 -3.23 0.90
CA GLY A 44 0.44 -1.96 1.33
C GLY A 44 1.44 -0.85 1.64
N ASP A 45 0.93 0.37 1.74
CA ASP A 45 1.70 1.60 1.92
C ASP A 45 2.81 1.77 0.86
N ILE A 46 2.48 1.37 -0.37
CA ILE A 46 3.37 1.55 -1.52
C ILE A 46 3.39 3.01 -1.94
N LEU A 47 2.24 3.66 -1.92
CA LEU A 47 2.07 5.07 -2.19
C LEU A 47 1.86 5.82 -0.88
N ASP A 48 2.44 7.01 -0.75
CA ASP A 48 2.29 7.84 0.46
C ASP A 48 0.89 8.43 0.61
N TYR A 49 0.22 8.62 -0.50
CA TYR A 49 -1.19 9.01 -0.59
C TYR A 49 -1.75 8.55 -1.93
N TRP A 50 -2.94 7.98 -1.90
CA TRP A 50 -3.67 7.60 -3.11
C TRP A 50 -5.17 7.79 -2.91
N TYR A 51 -5.84 8.37 -3.92
CA TYR A 51 -7.29 8.45 -4.04
C TYR A 51 -7.68 8.43 -5.51
N GLU A 52 -8.52 7.48 -5.91
CA GLU A 52 -9.06 7.39 -7.26
C GLU A 52 -10.35 8.21 -7.36
N TYR A 53 -10.25 9.39 -7.97
CA TYR A 53 -11.43 10.13 -8.42
C TYR A 53 -11.92 9.50 -9.72
N ARG A 54 -13.17 9.75 -10.08
CA ARG A 54 -13.77 9.13 -11.27
C ARG A 54 -12.97 9.31 -12.57
N TYR A 55 -12.32 10.45 -12.76
CA TYR A 55 -11.62 10.80 -14.00
C TYR A 55 -10.20 11.32 -13.78
N VAL A 56 -9.74 11.38 -12.55
CA VAL A 56 -8.39 11.88 -12.24
C VAL A 56 -7.78 11.08 -11.09
N VAL A 57 -6.46 10.94 -11.14
CA VAL A 57 -5.66 10.33 -10.08
C VAL A 57 -4.56 11.29 -9.66
N PRO A 58 -3.96 11.11 -8.46
CA PRO A 58 -2.83 11.91 -8.02
C PRO A 58 -1.66 11.88 -9.00
N ARG A 59 -0.97 13.00 -9.13
CA ARG A 59 0.20 13.13 -10.00
C ARG A 59 1.40 12.40 -9.41
N GLY A 60 2.25 11.90 -10.30
CA GLY A 60 3.47 11.17 -9.95
C GLY A 60 3.34 9.68 -10.31
N PHE A 61 4.28 8.89 -9.85
CA PHE A 61 4.29 7.43 -10.01
C PHE A 61 4.37 6.90 -11.45
N THR A 62 4.57 7.77 -12.43
CA THR A 62 4.49 7.40 -13.86
C THR A 62 5.47 6.28 -14.22
N ARG A 63 6.70 6.33 -13.70
CA ARG A 63 7.72 5.31 -13.96
C ARG A 63 7.41 4.02 -13.24
N PHE A 64 6.99 4.13 -11.99
CA PHE A 64 6.62 2.96 -11.19
C PHE A 64 5.40 2.26 -11.76
N PHE A 65 4.34 2.99 -12.08
CA PHE A 65 3.15 2.42 -12.72
C PHE A 65 3.46 1.82 -14.09
N GLY A 66 4.28 2.49 -14.90
CA GLY A 66 4.73 1.92 -16.17
C GLY A 66 5.51 0.61 -16.01
N LYS A 67 6.36 0.51 -14.97
CA LYS A 67 7.07 -0.73 -14.66
C LYS A 67 6.15 -1.83 -14.16
N ILE A 68 5.15 -1.50 -13.32
CA ILE A 68 4.15 -2.48 -12.87
C ILE A 68 3.30 -2.99 -14.04
N ALA A 69 2.87 -2.10 -14.93
CA ALA A 69 2.13 -2.49 -16.14
C ALA A 69 2.99 -3.39 -17.05
N GLU A 70 4.24 -3.02 -17.32
CA GLU A 70 5.19 -3.85 -18.10
C GLU A 70 5.32 -5.25 -17.50
N LEU A 71 5.53 -5.38 -16.18
CA LEU A 71 5.65 -6.67 -15.51
C LEU A 71 4.36 -7.48 -15.61
N SER A 72 3.21 -6.84 -15.47
CA SER A 72 1.91 -7.47 -15.65
C SER A 72 1.72 -7.98 -17.08
N ASP A 73 2.09 -7.20 -18.08
CA ASP A 73 2.02 -7.57 -19.51
C ASP A 73 2.96 -8.74 -19.84
N LEU A 74 4.09 -8.85 -19.13
CA LEU A 74 5.01 -10.01 -19.22
C LEU A 74 4.47 -11.26 -18.49
N GLY A 75 3.30 -11.19 -17.86
CA GLY A 75 2.63 -12.30 -17.20
C GLY A 75 3.01 -12.49 -15.72
N VAL A 76 3.74 -11.54 -15.12
CA VAL A 76 4.02 -11.56 -13.67
C VAL A 76 2.73 -11.24 -12.92
N LYS A 77 2.33 -12.09 -11.98
CA LYS A 77 1.16 -11.85 -11.14
C LYS A 77 1.50 -10.86 -10.04
N ILE A 78 0.78 -9.75 -9.97
CA ILE A 78 1.03 -8.69 -9.00
C ILE A 78 -0.17 -8.55 -8.08
N TYR A 79 0.05 -8.73 -6.77
CA TYR A 79 -0.94 -8.58 -5.72
C TYR A 79 -0.66 -7.29 -4.96
N TRP A 80 -1.62 -6.36 -4.96
CA TRP A 80 -1.53 -5.09 -4.27
C TRP A 80 -2.45 -5.08 -3.05
N PHE A 81 -1.86 -5.17 -1.87
CA PHE A 81 -2.59 -5.08 -0.61
C PHE A 81 -2.87 -3.63 -0.26
N ILE A 82 -4.10 -3.36 0.15
CA ILE A 82 -4.50 -2.02 0.56
C ILE A 82 -3.88 -1.71 1.93
N GLY A 83 -3.05 -0.66 1.97
CA GLY A 83 -2.50 -0.09 3.20
C GLY A 83 -3.40 0.99 3.81
N ASN A 84 -2.88 1.70 4.78
CA ASN A 84 -3.58 2.84 5.37
C ASN A 84 -3.28 4.18 4.66
N HIS A 85 -2.20 4.26 3.89
CA HIS A 85 -1.83 5.42 3.07
C HIS A 85 -2.44 5.36 1.66
N ASP A 86 -2.54 4.17 1.09
CA ASP A 86 -3.12 3.91 -0.23
C ASP A 86 -4.49 3.19 -0.14
N ILE A 87 -5.31 3.62 0.84
CA ILE A 87 -6.59 2.97 1.18
C ILE A 87 -7.69 3.14 0.12
N TRP A 88 -7.60 4.17 -0.73
CA TRP A 88 -8.66 4.52 -1.68
C TRP A 88 -8.33 4.08 -3.11
N ILE A 89 -7.94 2.81 -3.23
CA ILE A 89 -7.82 2.08 -4.49
C ILE A 89 -9.18 1.48 -4.83
N PHE A 90 -9.70 1.74 -6.02
CA PHE A 90 -11.01 1.23 -6.44
C PHE A 90 -10.90 0.40 -7.72
N ASP A 91 -10.75 1.02 -8.88
CA ASP A 91 -10.75 0.36 -10.18
C ASP A 91 -9.58 0.75 -11.09
N TYR A 92 -8.94 1.88 -10.85
CA TYR A 92 -7.86 2.37 -11.69
C TYR A 92 -6.65 1.42 -11.72
N LEU A 93 -6.12 1.05 -10.56
CA LEU A 93 -4.95 0.18 -10.52
C LEU A 93 -5.21 -1.20 -11.14
N PRO A 94 -6.33 -1.89 -10.88
CA PRO A 94 -6.65 -3.15 -11.56
C PRO A 94 -6.80 -2.99 -13.07
N SER A 95 -7.52 -1.97 -13.54
CA SER A 95 -7.84 -1.80 -14.96
C SER A 95 -6.65 -1.32 -15.79
N GLU A 96 -5.83 -0.43 -15.23
CA GLU A 96 -4.71 0.19 -15.98
C GLU A 96 -3.40 -0.57 -15.83
N LEU A 97 -3.18 -1.23 -14.68
CA LEU A 97 -1.91 -1.90 -14.38
C LEU A 97 -2.03 -3.44 -14.36
N GLY A 98 -3.23 -3.99 -14.49
CA GLY A 98 -3.44 -5.44 -14.46
C GLY A 98 -3.15 -6.10 -13.11
N VAL A 99 -3.12 -5.35 -12.01
CA VAL A 99 -2.83 -5.86 -10.67
C VAL A 99 -4.07 -6.42 -9.98
N THR A 100 -3.89 -7.40 -9.09
CA THR A 100 -4.94 -7.90 -8.21
C THR A 100 -4.92 -7.14 -6.90
N VAL A 101 -5.96 -6.33 -6.64
CA VAL A 101 -6.08 -5.58 -5.37
C VAL A 101 -6.65 -6.46 -4.28
N VAL A 102 -5.98 -6.48 -3.12
CA VAL A 102 -6.33 -7.29 -1.96
C VAL A 102 -6.74 -6.38 -0.80
N ALA A 103 -8.02 -6.45 -0.42
CA ALA A 103 -8.59 -5.68 0.69
C ALA A 103 -8.68 -6.54 1.97
N GLY A 104 -7.56 -6.99 2.48
CA GLY A 104 -7.50 -7.84 3.69
C GLY A 104 -6.37 -8.82 3.63
N THR A 105 -6.65 -10.06 4.05
CA THR A 105 -5.69 -11.13 4.18
C THR A 105 -5.82 -12.16 3.08
N ILE A 106 -4.70 -12.72 2.62
CA ILE A 106 -4.69 -13.97 1.87
C ILE A 106 -3.74 -14.98 2.52
N VAL A 107 -4.11 -16.25 2.42
CA VAL A 107 -3.23 -17.38 2.77
C VAL A 107 -2.79 -18.04 1.49
N LYS A 108 -1.50 -18.24 1.32
CA LYS A 108 -0.92 -18.77 0.08
C LYS A 108 0.22 -19.75 0.38
N ASP A 109 0.25 -20.85 -0.36
CA ASP A 109 1.38 -21.76 -0.31
C ASP A 109 2.44 -21.31 -1.34
N ILE A 110 3.61 -20.91 -0.84
CA ILE A 110 4.72 -20.39 -1.63
C ILE A 110 5.95 -21.23 -1.32
N SER A 111 6.53 -21.85 -2.37
CA SER A 111 7.72 -22.70 -2.22
C SER A 111 7.60 -23.78 -1.14
N GLY A 112 6.40 -24.37 -1.00
CA GLY A 112 6.12 -25.43 -0.03
C GLY A 112 5.92 -24.96 1.41
N LYS A 113 5.82 -23.66 1.63
CA LYS A 113 5.52 -23.05 2.93
C LYS A 113 4.22 -22.25 2.85
N ARG A 114 3.41 -22.31 3.91
CA ARG A 114 2.18 -21.53 4.02
C ARG A 114 2.51 -20.12 4.52
N PHE A 115 2.14 -19.12 3.73
CA PHE A 115 2.29 -17.70 4.06
C PHE A 115 0.94 -17.08 4.33
N PHE A 116 0.87 -16.34 5.43
CA PHE A 116 -0.21 -15.44 5.76
C PHE A 116 0.23 -14.02 5.38
N LEU A 117 -0.47 -13.41 4.44
CA LEU A 117 -0.09 -12.14 3.86
C LEU A 117 -1.17 -11.10 4.12
N GLU A 118 -0.81 -10.02 4.78
CA GLU A 118 -1.65 -8.83 4.98
C GLU A 118 -0.78 -7.59 5.20
N HIS A 119 -1.41 -6.42 5.17
CA HIS A 119 -0.70 -5.17 5.49
C HIS A 119 -0.39 -5.02 6.98
N GLY A 120 -1.16 -5.67 7.87
CA GLY A 120 -0.94 -5.66 9.31
C GLY A 120 -1.58 -4.51 10.10
N ASP A 121 -2.31 -3.61 9.44
CA ASP A 121 -3.00 -2.50 10.11
C ASP A 121 -4.24 -2.93 10.92
N ALA A 122 -4.73 -4.15 10.70
CA ALA A 122 -5.91 -4.70 11.35
C ALA A 122 -5.61 -5.36 12.71
N GLY A 123 -4.41 -5.95 12.86
CA GLY A 123 -4.03 -6.78 14.01
C GLY A 123 -3.59 -6.00 15.24
N VAL A 124 -3.15 -4.77 15.10
CA VAL A 124 -2.68 -3.99 16.23
C VAL A 124 -3.85 -3.46 17.05
N LYS A 125 -3.87 -3.68 18.36
CA LYS A 125 -4.80 -3.08 19.33
C LYS A 125 -4.58 -1.56 19.40
N ARG A 126 -4.83 -0.86 18.31
CA ARG A 126 -4.66 0.59 18.23
C ARG A 126 -5.77 1.32 18.97
N ASN A 127 -5.43 2.52 19.45
CA ASN A 127 -6.30 3.48 20.11
C ASN A 127 -7.67 3.58 19.40
N VAL A 128 -8.75 3.73 20.17
CA VAL A 128 -10.13 3.87 19.69
C VAL A 128 -10.24 4.94 18.59
N SER A 129 -9.51 6.05 18.71
CA SER A 129 -9.45 7.12 17.70
C SER A 129 -9.00 6.62 16.32
N PHE A 130 -8.00 5.74 16.26
CA PHE A 130 -7.53 5.17 15.01
C PHE A 130 -8.58 4.25 14.37
N ARG A 131 -9.27 3.45 15.18
CA ARG A 131 -10.35 2.56 14.70
C ARG A 131 -11.51 3.37 14.11
N ILE A 132 -11.88 4.48 14.75
CA ILE A 132 -12.92 5.40 14.24
C ILE A 132 -12.46 6.01 12.91
N LEU A 133 -11.25 6.55 12.86
CA LEU A 133 -10.68 7.15 11.65
C LEU A 133 -10.65 6.15 10.48
N ARG A 134 -10.18 4.93 10.73
CA ARG A 134 -10.18 3.84 9.74
C ARG A 134 -11.59 3.51 9.25
N SER A 135 -12.57 3.48 10.15
CA SER A 135 -13.97 3.25 9.81
C SER A 135 -14.52 4.37 8.91
N VAL A 136 -14.21 5.63 9.23
CA VAL A 136 -14.60 6.79 8.41
C VAL A 136 -13.97 6.71 7.01
N PHE A 137 -12.69 6.41 6.91
CA PHE A 137 -11.99 6.31 5.61
C PHE A 137 -12.49 5.16 4.74
N ARG A 138 -12.98 4.07 5.34
CA ARG A 138 -13.57 2.93 4.64
C ARG A 138 -15.07 3.10 4.36
N ASN A 139 -15.71 4.11 4.92
CA ASN A 139 -17.13 4.36 4.72
C ASN A 139 -17.38 4.95 3.33
N LYS A 140 -18.20 4.27 2.51
CA LYS A 140 -18.50 4.67 1.13
C LYS A 140 -19.16 6.05 1.00
N VAL A 141 -19.94 6.46 1.99
CA VAL A 141 -20.56 7.80 2.01
C VAL A 141 -19.49 8.86 2.23
N CYS A 142 -18.61 8.67 3.21
CA CYS A 142 -17.49 9.57 3.48
C CYS A 142 -16.54 9.67 2.26
N GLN A 143 -16.28 8.56 1.59
CA GLN A 143 -15.49 8.54 0.35
C GLN A 143 -16.14 9.35 -0.76
N LYS A 144 -17.47 9.23 -0.96
CA LYS A 144 -18.20 10.03 -1.96
C LYS A 144 -18.21 11.52 -1.61
N LEU A 145 -18.36 11.87 -0.34
CA LEU A 145 -18.30 13.26 0.10
C LEU A 145 -16.88 13.84 -0.10
N TYR A 146 -15.86 13.07 0.21
CA TYR A 146 -14.48 13.45 -0.07
C TYR A 146 -14.24 13.65 -1.58
N ALA A 147 -14.74 12.75 -2.42
CA ALA A 147 -14.65 12.86 -3.88
C ALA A 147 -15.35 14.09 -4.45
N ALA A 148 -16.38 14.61 -3.77
CA ALA A 148 -17.10 15.82 -4.17
C ALA A 148 -16.28 17.11 -3.94
N ILE A 149 -15.24 17.05 -3.12
CA ILE A 149 -14.34 18.18 -2.90
C ILE A 149 -13.26 18.16 -3.99
N HIS A 150 -12.94 19.32 -4.54
CA HIS A 150 -11.98 19.41 -5.62
C HIS A 150 -10.58 18.91 -5.20
N PRO A 151 -9.88 18.10 -6.02
CA PRO A 151 -8.57 17.52 -5.71
C PRO A 151 -7.49 18.53 -5.30
N ARG A 152 -7.63 19.78 -5.76
CA ARG A 152 -6.74 20.90 -5.38
C ARG A 152 -6.70 21.14 -3.86
N TRP A 153 -7.77 20.82 -3.14
CA TRP A 153 -7.88 21.02 -1.69
C TRP A 153 -7.62 19.72 -0.92
N THR A 154 -8.16 18.63 -1.41
CA THR A 154 -8.09 17.33 -0.71
C THR A 154 -6.68 16.73 -0.73
N ILE A 155 -5.96 16.81 -1.85
CA ILE A 155 -4.61 16.23 -1.96
C ILE A 155 -3.62 16.94 -1.04
N PRO A 156 -3.45 18.27 -1.05
CA PRO A 156 -2.56 18.96 -0.11
C PRO A 156 -2.92 18.74 1.36
N PHE A 157 -4.22 18.69 1.67
CA PHE A 157 -4.69 18.40 3.02
C PHE A 157 -4.27 17.00 3.48
N ALA A 158 -4.49 15.97 2.67
CA ALA A 158 -4.13 14.60 2.99
C ALA A 158 -2.61 14.40 3.12
N LEU A 159 -1.82 15.00 2.25
CA LEU A 159 -0.36 14.98 2.33
C LEU A 159 0.16 15.69 3.61
N GLY A 160 -0.46 16.81 3.99
CA GLY A 160 -0.16 17.50 5.24
C GLY A 160 -0.51 16.66 6.47
N TRP A 161 -1.66 15.98 6.43
CA TRP A 161 -2.09 15.06 7.49
C TRP A 161 -1.12 13.88 7.66
N SER A 162 -0.74 13.23 6.57
CA SER A 162 0.23 12.13 6.57
C SER A 162 1.55 12.54 7.22
N ARG A 163 2.06 13.73 6.87
CA ARG A 163 3.28 14.30 7.45
C ARG A 163 3.16 14.53 8.96
N GLY A 164 2.04 15.09 9.42
CA GLY A 164 1.80 15.38 10.84
C GLY A 164 1.60 14.12 11.69
N SER A 165 1.04 13.06 11.13
CA SER A 165 0.86 11.78 11.82
C SER A 165 2.21 11.11 12.11
N ARG A 166 3.11 11.06 11.14
CA ARG A 166 4.44 10.44 11.30
C ARG A 166 5.34 11.16 12.29
N ALA A 167 5.24 12.48 12.40
CA ALA A 167 6.01 13.25 13.37
C ALA A 167 5.67 12.89 14.83
N LYS A 168 4.53 12.25 15.06
CA LYS A 168 4.06 11.82 16.39
C LYS A 168 4.36 10.35 16.70
N ASP A 169 4.56 9.52 15.68
CA ASP A 169 4.87 8.10 15.83
C ASP A 169 6.38 7.90 16.01
N SER A 170 6.85 8.04 17.26
CA SER A 170 8.23 7.71 17.61
C SER A 170 8.44 6.20 17.51
N PHE A 171 9.32 5.78 16.64
CA PHE A 171 9.63 4.44 16.17
C PHE A 171 9.88 3.31 17.20
N PRO A 172 10.34 3.54 18.45
CA PRO A 172 10.68 2.44 19.36
C PRO A 172 9.51 1.65 19.95
N GLN A 173 8.33 2.24 20.05
CA GLN A 173 7.16 1.62 20.68
C GLN A 173 6.45 0.59 19.80
N TYR A 174 6.67 0.67 18.49
CA TYR A 174 5.98 -0.15 17.49
C TYR A 174 6.45 -1.61 17.40
N LEU A 175 7.72 -1.87 17.71
CA LEU A 175 8.32 -3.20 17.55
C LEU A 175 7.86 -4.23 18.60
N GLY A 176 7.48 -3.78 19.80
CA GLY A 176 7.00 -4.66 20.88
C GLY A 176 5.56 -5.13 20.65
N GLU A 177 4.65 -4.19 20.41
CA GLU A 177 3.22 -4.49 20.24
C GLU A 177 2.93 -5.29 18.96
N GLY A 178 3.69 -5.06 17.88
CA GLY A 178 3.56 -5.80 16.63
C GLY A 178 3.96 -7.27 16.77
N LYS A 179 4.99 -7.57 17.56
CA LYS A 179 5.45 -8.95 17.79
C LYS A 179 4.43 -9.76 18.60
N GLU A 180 3.89 -9.20 19.67
CA GLU A 180 2.86 -9.85 20.50
C GLU A 180 1.58 -10.13 19.67
N CYS A 181 1.19 -9.18 18.81
CA CYS A 181 0.05 -9.35 17.94
C CYS A 181 0.26 -10.47 16.89
N LEU A 182 1.46 -10.55 16.30
CA LEU A 182 1.81 -11.63 15.36
C LEU A 182 1.85 -13.00 16.05
N GLU A 183 2.38 -13.08 17.28
CA GLU A 183 2.41 -14.32 18.06
C GLU A 183 0.99 -14.76 18.48
N GLU A 184 0.11 -13.82 18.86
CA GLU A 184 -1.29 -14.13 19.18
C GLU A 184 -2.06 -14.57 17.93
N PHE A 185 -1.75 -13.98 16.79
CA PHE A 185 -2.36 -14.30 15.51
C PHE A 185 -1.90 -15.67 14.99
N ALA A 186 -0.61 -15.98 15.08
CA ALA A 186 -0.06 -17.26 14.67
C ALA A 186 -0.72 -18.44 15.41
N LYS A 187 -1.06 -18.28 16.69
CA LYS A 187 -1.75 -19.30 17.50
C LYS A 187 -3.17 -19.63 16.99
N HIS A 188 -3.78 -18.81 16.17
CA HIS A 188 -5.12 -19.02 15.64
C HIS A 188 -5.12 -19.70 14.26
N TYR A 189 -3.95 -19.89 13.64
CA TYR A 189 -3.80 -20.41 12.28
C TYR A 189 -2.94 -21.69 12.19
N ASP A 190 -2.50 -22.24 13.32
CA ASP A 190 -1.99 -23.59 13.45
C ASP A 190 -3.16 -24.58 13.55
#